data_c864521a5c59807335dbac9c2bec41fb
#
_entry.id   c864521a5c59807335dbac9c2bec41fb
#
_cell.length_a   1.000
_cell.length_b   1.000
_cell.length_c   1.000
_cell.angle_alpha   90.00
_cell.angle_beta   90.00
_cell.angle_gamma   90.00
#
_symmetry.space_group_name_H-M   'P 1'
#
loop_
_entity.id
_entity.type
_entity.pdbx_description
1 polymer ?
#
loop_
_entity_poly.entity_id
_entity_poly.type
_entity_poly.pdbx_seq_one_letter_code
_entity_poly.pdbx_strand_id
1 'polypeptide(L)'
;ERYLSGRQLPDKAIDVLDTACARVAINLSSPPKQISALTTLSHQQEAEIRQLERELRIGLRTNTSRMTEVLVQYDETLTALDELEAAWHQQQTLVQEIIALRQQLLGMAEDDAASLPHVDAVEDTPPESEQDNTGAEPADEAGSEQPEETAETVSPVQRLAHLTAELDALHNDRLLVSPHVDKKQIAAVIAEWTGVPLNRLSQNEMSVITDLPKWLGDTIKGQDLAIASLHKHLLTARADLRRPGRPLGAFLLAGPSGVGKTETVLQLAELLYGGRQYLTTINMSEFQEKHTVSRLIGSPPGYVGYGEGGVLTEAIRQKPYSVVLLDEVEKAHPDVLNLFYQAFDKGEMADGEGRLIDCKNIVFFLTSNLGYQVIVEHADDPETMQEVLYPVLADFFKPALLARMEVVPYLPLSKETLATIIAGKLARLDNVLRSRFGA
;
A
#
# COMPACT_ATOMS: atom_id res chain seq x y z
N GLU A 1 13.40 -6.55 0.63
CA GLU A 1 13.40 -7.86 0.00
C GLU A 1 12.04 -8.25 -0.53
N ARG A 2 10.98 -7.98 0.23
CA ARG A 2 9.60 -8.36 -0.08
C ARG A 2 8.98 -7.63 -1.28
N TYR A 3 9.31 -6.36 -1.49
CA TYR A 3 8.67 -5.48 -2.48
C TYR A 3 9.49 -5.28 -3.75
N LEU A 4 10.76 -5.58 -3.74
CA LEU A 4 11.65 -5.44 -4.89
C LEU A 4 12.13 -6.81 -5.32
N SER A 5 11.60 -7.27 -6.48
CA SER A 5 11.95 -8.51 -7.13
C SER A 5 12.98 -8.26 -8.21
N GLY A 6 14.00 -8.58 -8.51
CA GLY A 6 14.83 -8.28 -9.70
C GLY A 6 16.29 -7.98 -9.39
N ARG A 7 16.63 -7.68 -8.16
CA ARG A 7 18.01 -7.52 -7.69
C ARG A 7 18.20 -8.28 -6.38
N GLN A 8 19.41 -8.75 -6.10
CA GLN A 8 19.71 -9.43 -4.85
C GLN A 8 20.25 -8.45 -3.80
N LEU A 9 20.22 -8.85 -2.52
CA LEU A 9 20.92 -8.13 -1.45
C LEU A 9 22.43 -8.43 -1.57
N PRO A 10 23.30 -7.44 -1.30
CA PRO A 10 23.04 -6.12 -0.71
C PRO A 10 22.70 -5.02 -1.71
N ASP A 11 22.91 -5.20 -3.02
CA ASP A 11 22.86 -4.16 -4.03
C ASP A 11 21.53 -3.38 -4.03
N LYS A 12 20.39 -4.08 -3.95
CA LYS A 12 19.10 -3.41 -3.92
C LYS A 12 18.86 -2.54 -2.66
N ALA A 13 19.49 -2.89 -1.54
CA ALA A 13 19.41 -2.11 -0.31
C ALA A 13 20.22 -0.81 -0.44
N ILE A 14 21.39 -0.90 -1.05
CA ILE A 14 22.28 0.23 -1.33
C ILE A 14 21.60 1.18 -2.31
N ASP A 15 21.05 0.67 -3.41
CA ASP A 15 20.33 1.49 -4.41
C ASP A 15 19.14 2.25 -3.81
N VAL A 16 18.34 1.59 -2.96
CA VAL A 16 17.21 2.24 -2.28
C VAL A 16 17.69 3.32 -1.31
N LEU A 17 18.75 3.04 -0.56
CA LEU A 17 19.33 3.98 0.40
C LEU A 17 19.92 5.20 -0.32
N ASP A 18 20.71 4.97 -1.37
CA ASP A 18 21.30 6.03 -2.18
C ASP A 18 20.22 6.94 -2.80
N THR A 19 19.19 6.33 -3.39
CA THR A 19 18.03 7.08 -3.92
C THR A 19 17.31 7.87 -2.83
N ALA A 20 17.15 7.30 -1.63
CA ALA A 20 16.53 7.99 -0.52
C ALA A 20 17.37 9.17 -0.01
N CYS A 21 18.71 9.00 0.06
CA CYS A 21 19.65 10.07 0.40
C CYS A 21 19.61 11.20 -0.63
N ALA A 22 19.69 10.86 -1.93
CA ALA A 22 19.59 11.83 -3.01
C ALA A 22 18.26 12.60 -2.97
N ARG A 23 17.16 11.92 -2.68
CA ARG A 23 15.84 12.53 -2.57
C ARG A 23 15.73 13.49 -1.40
N VAL A 24 16.24 13.13 -0.23
CA VAL A 24 16.29 14.02 0.93
C VAL A 24 17.12 15.26 0.62
N ALA A 25 18.29 15.11 -0.01
CA ALA A 25 19.15 16.22 -0.42
C ALA A 25 18.45 17.15 -1.44
N ILE A 26 17.74 16.61 -2.41
CA ILE A 26 16.97 17.40 -3.39
C ILE A 26 15.82 18.15 -2.71
N ASN A 27 15.08 17.50 -1.80
CA ASN A 27 13.95 18.12 -1.11
C ASN A 27 14.38 19.27 -0.18
N LEU A 28 15.66 19.30 0.25
CA LEU A 28 16.23 20.43 0.98
C LEU A 28 16.45 21.66 0.11
N SER A 29 16.68 21.48 -1.20
CA SER A 29 17.04 22.55 -2.13
C SER A 29 15.92 22.94 -3.10
N SER A 30 14.92 22.07 -3.30
CA SER A 30 13.85 22.25 -4.29
C SER A 30 12.47 22.11 -3.65
N PRO A 31 11.48 22.87 -4.13
CA PRO A 31 10.12 22.76 -3.60
C PRO A 31 9.54 21.36 -3.84
N PRO A 32 8.78 20.82 -2.89
CA PRO A 32 8.11 19.51 -3.00
C PRO A 32 7.21 19.41 -4.23
N LYS A 33 7.06 18.18 -4.77
CA LYS A 33 6.17 17.89 -5.92
C LYS A 33 4.74 18.44 -5.74
N GLN A 34 4.26 18.50 -4.51
CA GLN A 34 2.92 19.03 -4.19
C GLN A 34 2.81 20.53 -4.49
N ILE A 35 3.82 21.32 -4.12
CA ILE A 35 3.90 22.77 -4.41
C ILE A 35 3.96 22.96 -5.94
N SER A 36 4.85 22.25 -6.63
CA SER A 36 4.97 22.32 -8.09
C SER A 36 3.67 21.94 -8.82
N ALA A 37 2.93 20.94 -8.31
CA ALA A 37 1.63 20.55 -8.87
C ALA A 37 0.57 21.64 -8.69
N LEU A 38 0.47 22.24 -7.50
CA LEU A 38 -0.47 23.34 -7.23
C LEU A 38 -0.11 24.60 -8.04
N THR A 39 1.18 24.90 -8.19
CA THR A 39 1.65 26.01 -9.03
C THR A 39 1.27 25.78 -10.50
N THR A 40 1.43 24.55 -11.00
CA THR A 40 1.01 24.21 -12.36
C THR A 40 -0.51 24.34 -12.54
N LEU A 41 -1.27 23.88 -11.53
CA LEU A 41 -2.73 23.98 -11.54
C LEU A 41 -3.20 25.44 -11.50
N SER A 42 -2.59 26.30 -10.68
CA SER A 42 -2.91 27.73 -10.60
C SER A 42 -2.67 28.44 -11.95
N HIS A 43 -1.56 28.13 -12.63
CA HIS A 43 -1.29 28.66 -13.99
C HIS A 43 -2.30 28.18 -15.03
N GLN A 44 -2.76 26.93 -14.95
CA GLN A 44 -3.79 26.40 -15.84
C GLN A 44 -5.12 27.11 -15.61
N GLN A 45 -5.53 27.28 -14.35
CA GLN A 45 -6.75 27.98 -13.98
C GLN A 45 -6.71 29.47 -14.39
N GLU A 46 -5.55 30.13 -14.21
CA GLU A 46 -5.36 31.51 -14.67
C GLU A 46 -5.48 31.64 -16.19
N ALA A 47 -4.92 30.69 -16.94
CA ALA A 47 -5.06 30.64 -18.38
C ALA A 47 -6.53 30.43 -18.82
N GLU A 48 -7.28 29.56 -18.13
CA GLU A 48 -8.70 29.34 -18.37
C GLU A 48 -9.52 30.62 -18.07
N ILE A 49 -9.25 31.31 -16.97
CA ILE A 49 -9.90 32.58 -16.62
C ILE A 49 -9.68 33.62 -17.72
N ARG A 50 -8.42 33.80 -18.16
CA ARG A 50 -8.08 34.73 -19.25
C ARG A 50 -8.79 34.38 -20.56
N GLN A 51 -8.97 33.09 -20.84
CA GLN A 51 -9.72 32.64 -22.02
C GLN A 51 -11.21 32.96 -21.88
N LEU A 52 -11.84 32.65 -20.76
CA LEU A 52 -13.25 32.93 -20.50
C LEU A 52 -13.57 34.43 -20.52
N GLU A 53 -12.66 35.27 -20.01
CA GLU A 53 -12.78 36.73 -20.10
C GLU A 53 -12.78 37.21 -21.54
N ARG A 54 -11.92 36.66 -22.41
CA ARG A 54 -11.89 37.00 -23.84
C ARG A 54 -13.20 36.58 -24.53
N GLU A 55 -13.68 35.36 -24.25
CA GLU A 55 -14.93 34.84 -24.82
C GLU A 55 -16.15 35.71 -24.42
N LEU A 56 -16.18 36.19 -23.17
CA LEU A 56 -17.20 37.14 -22.69
C LEU A 56 -17.12 38.48 -23.38
N ARG A 57 -15.90 39.06 -23.56
CA ARG A 57 -15.73 40.36 -24.24
C ARG A 57 -16.13 40.31 -25.72
N ILE A 58 -16.00 39.17 -26.38
CA ILE A 58 -16.34 38.99 -27.80
C ILE A 58 -17.82 38.59 -27.96
N GLY A 59 -18.55 38.37 -26.85
CA GLY A 59 -19.97 38.00 -26.88
C GLY A 59 -20.23 36.54 -27.31
N LEU A 60 -19.21 35.69 -27.33
CA LEU A 60 -19.34 34.27 -27.65
C LEU A 60 -20.02 33.46 -26.53
N ARG A 61 -19.97 33.93 -25.30
CA ARG A 61 -20.68 33.35 -24.14
C ARG A 61 -21.47 34.42 -23.41
N THR A 62 -22.66 34.03 -22.95
CA THR A 62 -23.55 34.87 -22.13
C THR A 62 -23.65 34.37 -20.69
N ASN A 63 -23.15 33.14 -20.40
CA ASN A 63 -23.25 32.52 -19.10
C ASN A 63 -21.94 32.68 -18.33
N THR A 64 -22.00 33.34 -17.16
CA THR A 64 -20.86 33.59 -16.25
C THR A 64 -20.65 32.50 -15.20
N SER A 65 -21.51 31.48 -15.15
CA SER A 65 -21.47 30.43 -14.11
C SER A 65 -20.10 29.70 -14.08
N ARG A 66 -19.55 29.30 -15.24
CA ARG A 66 -18.25 28.63 -15.33
C ARG A 66 -17.09 29.52 -14.86
N MET A 67 -17.17 30.83 -15.16
CA MET A 67 -16.15 31.78 -14.73
C MET A 67 -16.12 31.91 -13.20
N THR A 68 -17.30 32.00 -12.57
CA THR A 68 -17.38 32.07 -11.10
C THR A 68 -16.88 30.79 -10.43
N GLU A 69 -17.19 29.62 -11.00
CA GLU A 69 -16.65 28.34 -10.51
C GLU A 69 -15.12 28.28 -10.57
N VAL A 70 -14.54 28.65 -11.71
CA VAL A 70 -13.07 28.63 -11.89
C VAL A 70 -12.40 29.67 -11.01
N LEU A 71 -12.99 30.85 -10.79
CA LEU A 71 -12.47 31.86 -9.86
C LEU A 71 -12.44 31.36 -8.42
N VAL A 72 -13.50 30.68 -7.96
CA VAL A 72 -13.52 30.07 -6.62
C VAL A 72 -12.45 28.99 -6.49
N GLN A 73 -12.35 28.10 -7.49
CA GLN A 73 -11.33 27.06 -7.49
C GLN A 73 -9.89 27.62 -7.52
N TYR A 74 -9.69 28.72 -8.23
CA TYR A 74 -8.39 29.40 -8.31
C TYR A 74 -8.01 30.01 -6.95
N ASP A 75 -8.97 30.67 -6.28
CA ASP A 75 -8.76 31.24 -4.95
C ASP A 75 -8.46 30.18 -3.89
N GLU A 76 -9.19 29.06 -3.91
CA GLU A 76 -8.92 27.88 -3.08
C GLU A 76 -7.53 27.29 -3.37
N THR A 77 -7.13 27.23 -4.64
CA THR A 77 -5.80 26.72 -5.04
C THR A 77 -4.69 27.65 -4.55
N LEU A 78 -4.85 28.97 -4.65
CA LEU A 78 -3.90 29.95 -4.16
C LEU A 78 -3.76 29.87 -2.64
N THR A 79 -4.86 29.79 -1.90
CA THR A 79 -4.83 29.67 -0.44
C THR A 79 -4.10 28.40 -0.02
N ALA A 80 -4.38 27.26 -0.67
CA ALA A 80 -3.70 26.01 -0.40
C ALA A 80 -2.20 26.06 -0.75
N LEU A 81 -1.83 26.82 -1.80
CA LEU A 81 -0.43 27.00 -2.20
C LEU A 81 0.32 27.83 -1.15
N ASP A 82 -0.24 28.96 -0.72
CA ASP A 82 0.37 29.85 0.28
C ASP A 82 0.55 29.13 1.62
N GLU A 83 -0.45 28.38 2.08
CA GLU A 83 -0.34 27.56 3.30
C GLU A 83 0.77 26.51 3.20
N LEU A 84 0.87 25.84 2.04
CA LEU A 84 1.85 24.78 1.84
C LEU A 84 3.26 25.33 1.69
N GLU A 85 3.44 26.48 1.04
CA GLU A 85 4.72 27.19 0.93
C GLU A 85 5.20 27.70 2.29
N ALA A 86 4.32 28.28 3.09
CA ALA A 86 4.64 28.72 4.45
C ALA A 86 5.09 27.55 5.32
N ALA A 87 4.37 26.44 5.29
CA ALA A 87 4.72 25.22 6.02
C ALA A 87 6.06 24.63 5.54
N TRP A 88 6.33 24.65 4.23
CA TRP A 88 7.60 24.18 3.67
C TRP A 88 8.77 25.05 4.14
N HIS A 89 8.66 26.37 4.06
CA HIS A 89 9.72 27.28 4.52
C HIS A 89 10.00 27.13 6.03
N GLN A 90 8.97 26.97 6.85
CA GLN A 90 9.13 26.74 8.28
C GLN A 90 9.88 25.43 8.55
N GLN A 91 9.49 24.33 7.91
CA GLN A 91 10.17 23.04 8.04
C GLN A 91 11.61 23.10 7.51
N GLN A 92 11.85 23.78 6.40
CA GLN A 92 13.19 23.95 5.83
C GLN A 92 14.14 24.65 6.80
N THR A 93 13.68 25.72 7.45
CA THR A 93 14.48 26.47 8.44
C THR A 93 14.85 25.58 9.63
N LEU A 94 13.87 24.87 10.21
CA LEU A 94 14.10 23.95 11.32
C LEU A 94 15.08 22.82 10.95
N VAL A 95 14.93 22.25 9.76
CA VAL A 95 15.82 21.18 9.27
C VAL A 95 17.24 21.68 9.07
N GLN A 96 17.43 22.90 8.54
CA GLN A 96 18.75 23.50 8.39
C GLN A 96 19.42 23.74 9.74
N GLU A 97 18.69 24.22 10.74
CA GLU A 97 19.22 24.37 12.10
C GLU A 97 19.60 23.01 12.73
N ILE A 98 18.77 21.98 12.56
CA ILE A 98 19.06 20.62 13.04
C ILE A 98 20.34 20.07 12.40
N ILE A 99 20.51 20.25 11.09
CA ILE A 99 21.71 19.80 10.37
C ILE A 99 22.95 20.54 10.86
N ALA A 100 22.89 21.87 11.01
CA ALA A 100 23.99 22.68 11.49
C ALA A 100 24.42 22.29 12.91
N LEU A 101 23.46 22.08 13.83
CA LEU A 101 23.74 21.62 15.18
C LEU A 101 24.37 20.22 15.23
N ARG A 102 23.91 19.30 14.37
CA ARG A 102 24.50 17.96 14.28
C ARG A 102 25.94 18.00 13.76
N GLN A 103 26.22 18.81 12.75
CA GLN A 103 27.60 19.02 12.26
C GLN A 103 28.51 19.60 13.31
N GLN A 104 28.03 20.58 14.10
CA GLN A 104 28.78 21.16 15.21
C GLN A 104 29.09 20.11 16.30
N LEU A 105 28.10 19.27 16.66
CA LEU A 105 28.28 18.20 17.65
C LEU A 105 29.25 17.12 17.16
N LEU A 106 29.22 16.77 15.87
CA LEU A 106 30.15 15.80 15.28
C LEU A 106 31.59 16.37 15.24
N GLY A 107 31.78 17.63 14.86
CA GLY A 107 33.08 18.29 14.91
C GLY A 107 33.66 18.32 16.30
N MET A 108 32.85 18.63 17.32
CA MET A 108 33.31 18.58 18.74
C MET A 108 33.71 17.19 19.18
N ALA A 109 33.01 16.13 18.71
CA ALA A 109 33.31 14.75 19.04
C ALA A 109 34.60 14.24 18.34
N GLU A 110 34.91 14.75 17.15
CA GLU A 110 36.18 14.43 16.46
C GLU A 110 37.38 15.12 17.12
N ASP A 111 37.21 16.35 17.59
CA ASP A 111 38.24 17.08 18.33
C ASP A 111 38.53 16.43 19.71
N ASP A 112 37.50 15.95 20.40
CA ASP A 112 37.62 15.20 21.63
C ASP A 112 38.31 13.82 21.42
N ALA A 113 38.00 13.14 20.33
CA ALA A 113 38.61 11.87 19.96
C ALA A 113 40.11 12.01 19.57
N ALA A 114 40.45 13.13 18.93
CA ALA A 114 41.85 13.47 18.60
C ALA A 114 42.71 13.86 19.81
N SER A 115 42.08 14.21 20.91
CA SER A 115 42.76 14.62 22.18
C SER A 115 43.03 13.46 23.16
N LEU A 116 42.57 12.23 22.83
CA LEU A 116 42.86 11.04 23.64
C LEU A 116 44.29 10.56 23.39
N PRO A 117 45.17 10.37 24.44
CA PRO A 117 46.51 9.88 24.27
C PRO A 117 46.44 8.44 23.74
N HIS A 118 47.26 8.17 22.73
CA HIS A 118 47.51 6.84 22.16
C HIS A 118 47.95 5.89 23.28
N VAL A 119 47.12 4.94 23.64
CA VAL A 119 47.50 3.88 24.57
C VAL A 119 47.96 2.72 23.66
N ASP A 120 49.27 2.51 23.72
CA ASP A 120 49.95 1.35 23.09
C ASP A 120 49.35 0.04 23.59
N ALA A 121 49.22 -0.88 22.67
CA ALA A 121 48.73 -2.24 22.89
C ALA A 121 49.58 -2.93 23.99
N VAL A 122 48.90 -3.44 25.01
CA VAL A 122 49.44 -4.40 25.95
C VAL A 122 48.65 -5.70 25.83
N GLU A 123 49.43 -6.76 25.64
CA GLU A 123 49.04 -8.17 25.45
C GLU A 123 48.20 -8.76 26.58
N ASP A 124 47.46 -9.77 26.19
CA ASP A 124 46.71 -10.75 26.97
C ASP A 124 47.34 -11.22 28.29
N THR A 125 46.55 -11.24 29.36
CA THR A 125 46.41 -12.41 30.26
C THR A 125 45.17 -12.27 31.18
N PRO A 126 44.45 -13.34 31.50
CA PRO A 126 43.16 -13.31 32.21
C PRO A 126 43.29 -13.55 33.74
N PRO A 127 42.17 -13.70 34.46
CA PRO A 127 41.88 -12.99 35.70
C PRO A 127 42.07 -13.82 36.97
N GLU A 128 42.25 -13.15 38.08
CA GLU A 128 41.95 -13.74 39.40
C GLU A 128 41.39 -12.70 40.39
N SER A 129 40.36 -13.14 40.95
CA SER A 129 39.50 -12.92 42.12
C SER A 129 39.95 -12.02 43.28
N GLU A 130 38.91 -11.32 43.81
CA GLU A 130 38.50 -11.21 45.22
C GLU A 130 39.00 -10.06 46.13
N GLN A 131 37.95 -9.44 46.71
CA GLN A 131 37.74 -9.02 48.10
C GLN A 131 38.01 -7.55 48.51
N ASP A 132 36.84 -6.95 48.82
CA ASP A 132 36.48 -6.28 50.11
C ASP A 132 37.42 -5.24 50.74
N ASN A 133 36.95 -4.02 50.93
CA ASN A 133 36.54 -3.51 52.25
C ASN A 133 36.31 -1.98 52.29
N THR A 134 35.10 -1.64 52.74
CA THR A 134 34.71 -0.66 53.74
C THR A 134 35.46 0.67 53.92
N GLY A 135 34.72 1.77 53.86
CA GLY A 135 34.67 2.64 55.04
C GLY A 135 35.02 4.11 54.90
N ALA A 136 34.01 4.88 55.25
CA ALA A 136 34.07 6.17 55.96
C ALA A 136 34.07 7.52 55.16
N GLU A 137 32.93 8.17 55.14
CA GLU A 137 32.75 9.60 55.29
C GLU A 137 33.29 10.14 56.62
N PRO A 138 33.33 11.46 56.95
CA PRO A 138 32.69 12.64 56.38
C PRO A 138 33.51 14.00 56.53
N ALA A 139 32.82 15.05 56.15
CA ALA A 139 32.76 16.41 56.74
C ALA A 139 33.21 17.59 55.87
N ASP A 140 32.20 18.38 55.58
CA ASP A 140 31.97 19.82 55.75
C ASP A 140 33.09 20.83 55.38
N GLU A 141 32.73 21.77 54.54
CA GLU A 141 32.52 23.15 54.90
C GLU A 141 31.91 24.01 53.80
N ALA A 142 31.07 24.91 54.24
CA ALA A 142 30.26 25.84 53.50
C ALA A 142 31.06 26.96 52.82
N GLY A 143 30.58 27.40 51.66
CA GLY A 143 30.95 28.63 51.01
C GLY A 143 29.82 29.11 50.12
N SER A 144 29.00 29.99 50.63
CA SER A 144 27.97 30.74 49.94
C SER A 144 28.58 31.76 49.00
N GLU A 145 28.35 31.61 47.71
CA GLU A 145 28.34 32.73 46.77
C GLU A 145 27.24 32.51 45.76
N GLN A 146 26.26 33.42 45.73
CA GLN A 146 25.30 33.55 44.65
C GLN A 146 26.03 34.10 43.42
N PRO A 147 25.85 33.53 42.26
CA PRO A 147 26.04 34.23 41.02
C PRO A 147 24.71 34.51 40.32
N GLU A 148 24.68 35.72 39.86
CA GLU A 148 23.81 36.38 38.92
C GLU A 148 23.11 35.47 37.92
N GLU A 149 21.85 35.81 37.62
CA GLU A 149 21.08 35.37 36.46
C GLU A 149 21.89 35.52 35.16
N THR A 150 22.52 34.44 34.74
CA THR A 150 23.00 34.32 33.37
C THR A 150 22.01 33.45 32.61
N ALA A 151 21.55 33.98 31.47
CA ALA A 151 20.72 33.31 30.48
C ALA A 151 21.09 31.82 30.37
N GLU A 152 20.10 30.93 30.57
CA GLU A 152 20.25 29.48 30.40
C GLU A 152 20.82 29.19 29.03
N THR A 153 22.08 28.91 28.93
CA THR A 153 22.70 28.31 27.74
C THR A 153 22.23 26.87 27.65
N VAL A 154 21.07 26.69 27.02
CA VAL A 154 20.53 25.38 26.67
C VAL A 154 21.63 24.60 25.96
N SER A 155 22.02 23.44 26.50
CA SER A 155 23.08 22.63 25.88
C SER A 155 22.72 22.32 24.41
N PRO A 156 23.69 22.24 23.46
CA PRO A 156 23.42 21.95 22.07
C PRO A 156 22.58 20.68 21.86
N VAL A 157 22.74 19.70 22.75
CA VAL A 157 21.97 18.43 22.73
C VAL A 157 20.49 18.68 23.11
N GLN A 158 20.25 19.52 24.13
CA GLN A 158 18.89 19.89 24.55
C GLN A 158 18.18 20.70 23.45
N ARG A 159 18.91 21.62 22.82
CA ARG A 159 18.39 22.40 21.70
C ARG A 159 18.06 21.51 20.49
N LEU A 160 18.90 20.52 20.17
CA LEU A 160 18.63 19.52 19.12
C LEU A 160 17.38 18.72 19.44
N ALA A 161 17.21 18.27 20.69
CA ALA A 161 16.03 17.53 21.12
C ALA A 161 14.75 18.38 21.00
N HIS A 162 14.81 19.67 21.39
CA HIS A 162 13.69 20.59 21.25
C HIS A 162 13.28 20.81 19.78
N LEU A 163 14.25 21.12 18.91
CA LEU A 163 13.99 21.33 17.48
C LEU A 163 13.46 20.06 16.79
N THR A 164 13.94 18.90 17.21
CA THR A 164 13.43 17.62 16.67
C THR A 164 11.98 17.38 17.13
N ALA A 165 11.65 17.67 18.38
CA ALA A 165 10.29 17.55 18.90
C ALA A 165 9.33 18.58 18.23
N GLU A 166 9.81 19.79 17.97
CA GLU A 166 9.04 20.82 17.25
C GLU A 166 8.78 20.41 15.81
N LEU A 167 9.78 19.86 15.11
CA LEU A 167 9.63 19.31 13.78
C LEU A 167 8.63 18.16 13.77
N ASP A 168 8.71 17.24 14.75
CA ASP A 168 7.77 16.12 14.88
C ASP A 168 6.34 16.60 15.21
N ALA A 169 6.18 17.67 15.97
CA ALA A 169 4.87 18.26 16.26
C ALA A 169 4.21 18.88 15.01
N LEU A 170 5.00 19.47 14.12
CA LEU A 170 4.53 19.96 12.82
C LEU A 170 4.20 18.82 11.84
N HIS A 171 4.69 17.61 12.13
CA HIS A 171 4.63 16.44 11.25
C HIS A 171 3.32 15.66 11.27
N ASN A 172 2.31 16.09 12.04
CA ASN A 172 1.13 15.25 12.26
C ASN A 172 0.38 14.82 11.01
N ASP A 173 0.59 15.45 9.82
CA ASP A 173 0.01 14.95 8.54
C ASP A 173 0.81 15.25 7.25
N ARG A 174 1.82 16.13 7.25
CA ARG A 174 2.50 16.57 6.00
C ARG A 174 4.00 16.78 6.18
N LEU A 175 4.77 15.69 6.10
CA LEU A 175 6.23 15.78 6.04
C LEU A 175 6.66 16.28 4.64
N LEU A 176 7.07 17.53 4.53
CA LEU A 176 7.58 18.12 3.28
C LEU A 176 9.09 17.99 3.16
N VAL A 177 9.82 18.15 4.29
CA VAL A 177 11.29 18.11 4.36
C VAL A 177 11.72 17.23 5.53
N SER A 178 12.76 16.41 5.37
CA SER A 178 13.32 15.55 6.43
C SER A 178 14.80 15.85 6.65
N PRO A 179 15.29 15.91 7.90
CA PRO A 179 16.71 16.12 8.21
C PRO A 179 17.58 14.87 8.07
N HIS A 180 16.98 13.70 7.83
CA HIS A 180 17.67 12.41 7.71
C HIS A 180 16.83 11.41 6.93
N VAL A 181 17.46 10.31 6.52
CA VAL A 181 16.79 9.19 5.87
C VAL A 181 16.24 8.26 6.94
N ASP A 182 14.91 8.18 7.05
CA ASP A 182 14.20 7.31 7.96
C ASP A 182 13.42 6.21 7.20
N LYS A 183 12.67 5.40 7.96
CA LYS A 183 11.80 4.36 7.37
C LYS A 183 10.77 4.92 6.40
N LYS A 184 10.26 6.15 6.63
CA LYS A 184 9.25 6.79 5.79
C LYS A 184 9.85 7.19 4.44
N GLN A 185 11.08 7.73 4.44
CA GLN A 185 11.79 8.10 3.21
C GLN A 185 12.13 6.86 2.36
N ILE A 186 12.62 5.80 3.00
CA ILE A 186 12.89 4.51 2.34
C ILE A 186 11.59 3.92 1.78
N ALA A 187 10.51 3.93 2.55
CA ALA A 187 9.21 3.47 2.10
C ALA A 187 8.68 4.30 0.92
N ALA A 188 8.91 5.62 0.91
CA ALA A 188 8.51 6.47 -0.21
C ALA A 188 9.23 6.12 -1.53
N VAL A 189 10.54 5.78 -1.46
CA VAL A 189 11.29 5.29 -2.62
C VAL A 189 10.74 3.94 -3.11
N ILE A 190 10.52 3.01 -2.18
CA ILE A 190 9.95 1.70 -2.51
C ILE A 190 8.55 1.87 -3.13
N ALA A 191 7.70 2.74 -2.57
CA ALA A 191 6.37 3.04 -3.09
C ALA A 191 6.43 3.55 -4.55
N GLU A 192 7.37 4.43 -4.85
CA GLU A 192 7.54 4.99 -6.19
C GLU A 192 8.03 3.93 -7.21
N TRP A 193 8.94 3.06 -6.79
CA TRP A 193 9.49 2.02 -7.67
C TRP A 193 8.53 0.86 -7.92
N THR A 194 7.72 0.53 -6.92
CA THR A 194 6.83 -0.65 -6.97
C THR A 194 5.37 -0.30 -7.21
N GLY A 195 5.00 0.98 -7.10
CA GLY A 195 3.61 1.42 -7.14
C GLY A 195 2.79 1.05 -5.88
N VAL A 196 3.41 0.45 -4.86
CA VAL A 196 2.73 0.11 -3.59
C VAL A 196 2.49 1.38 -2.78
N PRO A 197 1.26 1.66 -2.30
CA PRO A 197 0.98 2.87 -1.53
C PRO A 197 1.81 2.99 -0.26
N LEU A 198 2.32 4.20 0.01
CA LEU A 198 3.19 4.50 1.15
C LEU A 198 2.57 4.12 2.50
N ASN A 199 1.28 4.41 2.68
CA ASN A 199 0.54 4.07 3.88
C ASN A 199 0.50 2.55 4.15
N ARG A 200 0.58 1.71 3.12
CA ARG A 200 0.65 0.25 3.25
C ARG A 200 2.04 -0.26 3.62
N LEU A 201 3.08 0.42 3.18
CA LEU A 201 4.46 0.10 3.56
C LEU A 201 4.77 0.48 5.01
N SER A 202 4.09 1.50 5.55
CA SER A 202 4.29 2.00 6.91
C SER A 202 3.31 1.41 7.94
N GLN A 203 2.12 0.96 7.51
CA GLN A 203 1.12 0.36 8.41
C GLN A 203 1.47 -1.09 8.75
N ASN A 204 1.06 -1.50 9.94
CA ASN A 204 1.11 -2.90 10.33
C ASN A 204 0.03 -3.69 9.54
N GLU A 205 0.45 -4.38 8.47
CA GLU A 205 -0.45 -5.19 7.62
C GLU A 205 -1.27 -6.20 8.43
N MET A 206 -0.73 -6.66 9.56
CA MET A 206 -1.44 -7.60 10.43
C MET A 206 -2.68 -6.97 11.08
N SER A 207 -2.65 -5.70 11.45
CA SER A 207 -3.83 -5.03 12.03
C SER A 207 -4.96 -4.92 11.00
N VAL A 208 -4.64 -4.61 9.74
CA VAL A 208 -5.65 -4.54 8.67
C VAL A 208 -6.32 -5.89 8.44
N ILE A 209 -5.55 -6.99 8.47
CA ILE A 209 -6.11 -8.33 8.28
C ILE A 209 -6.89 -8.77 9.52
N THR A 210 -6.44 -8.44 10.72
CA THR A 210 -7.15 -8.75 11.96
C THR A 210 -8.54 -8.11 11.97
N ASP A 211 -8.66 -6.87 11.54
CA ASP A 211 -9.92 -6.12 11.49
C ASP A 211 -10.74 -6.38 10.21
N LEU A 212 -10.25 -7.20 9.30
CA LEU A 212 -10.86 -7.49 8.00
C LEU A 212 -12.33 -7.97 8.09
N PRO A 213 -12.74 -8.85 9.04
CA PRO A 213 -14.12 -9.28 9.14
C PRO A 213 -15.07 -8.12 9.43
N LYS A 214 -14.67 -7.15 10.25
CA LYS A 214 -15.44 -5.96 10.58
C LYS A 214 -15.63 -5.09 9.33
N TRP A 215 -14.54 -4.77 8.62
CA TRP A 215 -14.59 -3.93 7.44
C TRP A 215 -15.38 -4.55 6.28
N LEU A 216 -15.19 -5.85 6.04
CA LEU A 216 -15.97 -6.55 5.03
C LEU A 216 -17.44 -6.69 5.42
N GLY A 217 -17.74 -7.01 6.68
CA GLY A 217 -19.09 -7.14 7.19
C GLY A 217 -19.92 -5.84 7.12
N ASP A 218 -19.26 -4.69 7.16
CA ASP A 218 -19.93 -3.40 6.97
C ASP A 218 -20.47 -3.22 5.53
N THR A 219 -19.79 -3.78 4.54
CA THR A 219 -20.15 -3.63 3.12
C THR A 219 -20.83 -4.87 2.54
N ILE A 220 -20.34 -6.06 2.89
CA ILE A 220 -20.84 -7.35 2.40
C ILE A 220 -21.76 -7.96 3.42
N LYS A 221 -23.05 -7.97 3.15
CA LYS A 221 -24.08 -8.46 4.08
C LYS A 221 -24.46 -9.91 3.78
N GLY A 222 -24.66 -10.70 4.84
CA GLY A 222 -25.17 -12.08 4.74
C GLY A 222 -24.15 -13.09 4.22
N GLN A 223 -22.83 -12.80 4.33
CA GLN A 223 -21.76 -13.67 3.87
C GLN A 223 -20.72 -13.93 5.00
N ASP A 224 -21.18 -14.05 6.23
CA ASP A 224 -20.29 -14.18 7.40
C ASP A 224 -19.37 -15.40 7.32
N LEU A 225 -19.89 -16.54 6.80
CA LEU A 225 -19.11 -17.74 6.57
C LEU A 225 -17.98 -17.52 5.56
N ALA A 226 -18.28 -16.88 4.44
CA ALA A 226 -17.28 -16.57 3.41
C ALA A 226 -16.22 -15.60 3.95
N ILE A 227 -16.62 -14.57 4.68
CA ILE A 227 -15.73 -13.59 5.28
C ILE A 227 -14.81 -14.27 6.31
N ALA A 228 -15.33 -15.14 7.17
CA ALA A 228 -14.55 -15.88 8.16
C ALA A 228 -13.51 -16.80 7.51
N SER A 229 -13.90 -17.51 6.44
CA SER A 229 -12.99 -18.36 5.68
C SER A 229 -11.86 -17.55 5.03
N LEU A 230 -12.19 -16.46 4.33
CA LEU A 230 -11.21 -15.57 3.73
C LEU A 230 -10.25 -14.98 4.76
N HIS A 231 -10.77 -14.51 5.89
CA HIS A 231 -9.98 -13.98 7.00
C HIS A 231 -8.96 -14.99 7.52
N LYS A 232 -9.41 -16.22 7.83
CA LYS A 232 -8.55 -17.29 8.34
C LYS A 232 -7.37 -17.58 7.39
N HIS A 233 -7.64 -17.71 6.10
CA HIS A 233 -6.62 -18.05 5.11
C HIS A 233 -5.67 -16.88 4.82
N LEU A 234 -6.18 -15.66 4.73
CA LEU A 234 -5.35 -14.46 4.57
C LEU A 234 -4.46 -14.20 5.78
N LEU A 235 -4.97 -14.42 6.99
CA LEU A 235 -4.19 -14.31 8.23
C LEU A 235 -3.03 -15.32 8.24
N THR A 236 -3.31 -16.60 7.91
CA THR A 236 -2.30 -17.65 7.80
C THR A 236 -1.24 -17.34 6.75
N ALA A 237 -1.65 -16.81 5.59
CA ALA A 237 -0.74 -16.44 4.52
C ALA A 237 0.18 -15.27 4.91
N ARG A 238 -0.32 -14.30 5.64
CA ARG A 238 0.44 -13.13 6.09
C ARG A 238 1.34 -13.40 7.30
N ALA A 239 0.98 -14.36 8.13
CA ALA A 239 1.82 -14.86 9.23
C ALA A 239 3.00 -15.68 8.72
N ASP A 240 3.17 -15.81 7.41
CA ASP A 240 4.23 -16.58 6.72
C ASP A 240 4.21 -18.09 7.05
N LEU A 241 3.06 -18.59 7.50
CA LEU A 241 2.81 -20.00 7.80
C LEU A 241 2.47 -20.84 6.56
N ARG A 242 2.48 -20.23 5.37
CA ARG A 242 2.25 -20.89 4.09
C ARG A 242 3.50 -21.66 3.62
N ARG A 243 3.29 -22.58 2.68
CA ARG A 243 4.43 -23.24 2.00
C ARG A 243 5.23 -22.21 1.20
N PRO A 244 6.57 -22.20 1.32
CA PRO A 244 7.42 -21.29 0.55
C PRO A 244 7.16 -21.40 -0.97
N GLY A 245 7.21 -20.28 -1.66
CA GLY A 245 7.06 -20.24 -3.12
C GLY A 245 5.63 -20.20 -3.66
N ARG A 246 4.58 -20.35 -2.84
CA ARG A 246 3.20 -20.22 -3.29
C ARG A 246 2.73 -18.76 -3.31
N PRO A 247 1.67 -18.42 -4.10
CA PRO A 247 1.04 -17.10 -4.05
C PRO A 247 0.45 -16.82 -2.66
N LEU A 248 0.11 -15.57 -2.37
CA LEU A 248 -0.52 -15.17 -1.11
C LEU A 248 -1.85 -15.88 -0.86
N GLY A 249 -2.56 -16.24 -1.91
CA GLY A 249 -3.78 -17.03 -1.85
C GLY A 249 -4.32 -17.31 -3.24
N ALA A 250 -5.06 -18.42 -3.36
CA ALA A 250 -5.90 -18.74 -4.51
C ALA A 250 -7.26 -19.18 -3.96
N PHE A 251 -8.30 -18.37 -4.19
CA PHE A 251 -9.63 -18.55 -3.63
C PHE A 251 -10.65 -18.79 -4.73
N LEU A 252 -11.42 -19.86 -4.61
CA LEU A 252 -12.57 -20.13 -5.48
C LEU A 252 -13.86 -19.70 -4.76
N LEU A 253 -14.44 -18.60 -5.18
CA LEU A 253 -15.70 -18.07 -4.67
C LEU A 253 -16.85 -18.73 -5.41
N ALA A 254 -17.45 -19.75 -4.82
CA ALA A 254 -18.53 -20.53 -5.43
C ALA A 254 -19.90 -20.14 -4.87
N GLY A 255 -20.92 -20.00 -5.71
CA GLY A 255 -22.28 -19.68 -5.25
C GLY A 255 -23.15 -19.00 -6.30
N PRO A 256 -24.41 -18.68 -5.95
CA PRO A 256 -25.36 -18.05 -6.87
C PRO A 256 -24.85 -16.72 -7.43
N SER A 257 -25.43 -16.28 -8.53
CA SER A 257 -25.13 -14.96 -9.07
C SER A 257 -25.71 -13.84 -8.19
N GLY A 258 -25.01 -12.70 -8.10
CA GLY A 258 -25.51 -11.52 -7.40
C GLY A 258 -25.39 -11.53 -5.88
N VAL A 259 -24.72 -12.51 -5.27
CA VAL A 259 -24.56 -12.64 -3.80
C VAL A 259 -23.37 -11.85 -3.23
N GLY A 260 -22.62 -11.13 -4.06
CA GLY A 260 -21.53 -10.26 -3.62
C GLY A 260 -20.12 -10.80 -3.84
N LYS A 261 -19.90 -11.90 -4.60
CA LYS A 261 -18.56 -12.47 -4.86
C LYS A 261 -17.58 -11.44 -5.41
N THR A 262 -17.92 -10.81 -6.52
CA THR A 262 -17.07 -9.78 -7.17
C THR A 262 -16.89 -8.54 -6.30
N GLU A 263 -17.94 -8.10 -5.58
CA GLU A 263 -17.86 -6.94 -4.65
C GLU A 263 -16.90 -7.22 -3.50
N THR A 264 -16.88 -8.44 -2.95
CA THR A 264 -15.91 -8.82 -1.91
C THR A 264 -14.47 -8.65 -2.40
N VAL A 265 -14.18 -9.07 -3.65
CA VAL A 265 -12.83 -8.94 -4.22
C VAL A 265 -12.45 -7.48 -4.43
N LEU A 266 -13.40 -6.62 -4.86
CA LEU A 266 -13.20 -5.18 -4.97
C LEU A 266 -12.83 -4.55 -3.62
N GLN A 267 -13.58 -4.90 -2.58
CA GLN A 267 -13.34 -4.40 -1.21
C GLN A 267 -12.00 -4.93 -0.66
N LEU A 268 -11.65 -6.19 -0.91
CA LEU A 268 -10.35 -6.75 -0.52
C LEU A 268 -9.17 -6.05 -1.22
N ALA A 269 -9.29 -5.73 -2.51
CA ALA A 269 -8.26 -4.97 -3.21
C ALA A 269 -8.07 -3.57 -2.60
N GLU A 270 -9.16 -2.91 -2.22
CA GLU A 270 -9.12 -1.62 -1.55
C GLU A 270 -8.50 -1.70 -0.16
N LEU A 271 -8.89 -2.71 0.64
CA LEU A 271 -8.40 -2.92 2.01
C LEU A 271 -6.94 -3.40 2.05
N LEU A 272 -6.57 -4.37 1.22
CA LEU A 272 -5.24 -4.99 1.27
C LEU A 272 -4.17 -4.21 0.50
N TYR A 273 -4.55 -3.54 -0.58
CA TYR A 273 -3.61 -2.88 -1.50
C TYR A 273 -3.84 -1.37 -1.65
N GLY A 274 -4.90 -0.83 -1.05
CA GLY A 274 -5.15 0.61 -1.00
C GLY A 274 -5.83 1.20 -2.21
N GLY A 275 -6.45 0.38 -3.06
CA GLY A 275 -7.27 0.88 -4.16
C GLY A 275 -7.62 -0.14 -5.23
N ARG A 276 -8.67 0.17 -5.97
CA ARG A 276 -9.15 -0.66 -7.10
C ARG A 276 -8.17 -0.74 -8.27
N GLN A 277 -7.24 0.20 -8.37
CA GLN A 277 -6.17 0.16 -9.37
C GLN A 277 -5.24 -1.04 -9.22
N TYR A 278 -5.22 -1.69 -8.06
CA TYR A 278 -4.45 -2.92 -7.79
C TYR A 278 -5.27 -4.19 -8.04
N LEU A 279 -6.48 -4.07 -8.60
CA LEU A 279 -7.28 -5.19 -9.05
C LEU A 279 -7.20 -5.30 -10.57
N THR A 280 -6.78 -6.48 -11.04
CA THR A 280 -6.89 -6.88 -12.44
C THR A 280 -8.04 -7.85 -12.57
N THR A 281 -9.09 -7.45 -13.28
CA THR A 281 -10.25 -8.31 -13.55
C THR A 281 -10.18 -8.86 -14.97
N ILE A 282 -10.27 -10.17 -15.09
CA ILE A 282 -10.29 -10.90 -16.36
C ILE A 282 -11.59 -11.69 -16.42
N ASN A 283 -12.43 -11.37 -17.41
CA ASN A 283 -13.64 -12.13 -17.66
C ASN A 283 -13.31 -13.39 -18.44
N MET A 284 -13.44 -14.55 -17.78
CA MET A 284 -13.07 -15.83 -18.36
C MET A 284 -14.05 -16.31 -19.46
N SER A 285 -15.20 -15.66 -19.60
CA SER A 285 -16.10 -15.91 -20.72
C SER A 285 -15.52 -15.51 -22.09
N GLU A 286 -14.48 -14.65 -22.11
CA GLU A 286 -13.74 -14.31 -23.33
C GLU A 286 -12.73 -15.39 -23.76
N PHE A 287 -12.48 -16.40 -22.91
CA PHE A 287 -11.47 -17.44 -23.07
C PHE A 287 -12.09 -18.84 -23.19
N GLN A 288 -13.18 -18.96 -23.96
CA GLN A 288 -13.90 -20.22 -24.16
C GLN A 288 -13.19 -21.16 -25.13
N GLU A 289 -12.25 -20.65 -25.91
CA GLU A 289 -11.57 -21.44 -26.94
C GLU A 289 -10.07 -21.58 -26.61
N LYS A 290 -9.48 -22.71 -26.96
CA LYS A 290 -8.08 -23.03 -26.68
C LYS A 290 -7.11 -22.00 -27.25
N HIS A 291 -7.35 -21.44 -28.41
CA HIS A 291 -6.45 -20.46 -29.03
C HIS A 291 -6.43 -19.11 -28.34
N THR A 292 -7.40 -18.82 -27.48
CA THR A 292 -7.43 -17.57 -26.70
C THR A 292 -6.39 -17.52 -25.59
N VAL A 293 -5.70 -18.63 -25.27
CA VAL A 293 -4.60 -18.70 -24.30
C VAL A 293 -3.52 -17.65 -24.61
N SER A 294 -3.19 -17.45 -25.90
CA SER A 294 -2.18 -16.46 -26.31
C SER A 294 -2.55 -15.02 -25.96
N ARG A 295 -3.83 -14.66 -25.91
CA ARG A 295 -4.26 -13.34 -25.42
C ARG A 295 -4.00 -13.16 -23.92
N LEU A 296 -4.04 -14.26 -23.17
CA LEU A 296 -3.85 -14.21 -21.72
C LEU A 296 -2.38 -14.11 -21.31
N ILE A 297 -1.51 -14.90 -21.94
CA ILE A 297 -0.09 -15.00 -21.59
C ILE A 297 0.87 -14.42 -22.63
N GLY A 298 0.39 -14.00 -23.78
CA GLY A 298 1.19 -13.55 -24.94
C GLY A 298 1.38 -14.65 -25.98
N SER A 299 1.70 -14.25 -27.21
CA SER A 299 1.94 -15.14 -28.34
C SER A 299 3.41 -15.58 -28.39
N PRO A 300 3.69 -16.88 -28.66
CA PRO A 300 5.05 -17.34 -28.85
C PRO A 300 5.68 -16.79 -30.15
N PRO A 301 7.01 -16.82 -30.29
CA PRO A 301 7.70 -16.37 -31.49
C PRO A 301 7.16 -17.03 -32.75
N GLY A 302 6.91 -16.25 -33.79
CA GLY A 302 6.41 -16.72 -35.09
C GLY A 302 4.89 -16.77 -35.23
N TYR A 303 4.12 -16.43 -34.20
CA TYR A 303 2.66 -16.34 -34.25
C TYR A 303 2.18 -14.89 -34.32
N VAL A 304 0.97 -14.69 -34.82
CA VAL A 304 0.31 -13.38 -34.89
C VAL A 304 0.14 -12.83 -33.48
N GLY A 305 0.52 -11.55 -33.26
CA GLY A 305 0.52 -10.93 -31.95
C GLY A 305 1.81 -11.16 -31.13
N TYR A 306 2.87 -11.70 -31.76
CA TYR A 306 4.18 -11.77 -31.12
C TYR A 306 4.70 -10.35 -30.77
N GLY A 307 5.19 -10.18 -29.55
CA GLY A 307 5.62 -8.87 -29.01
C GLY A 307 4.49 -8.09 -28.34
N GLU A 308 3.24 -8.47 -28.53
CA GLU A 308 2.15 -7.99 -27.71
C GLU A 308 2.09 -8.85 -26.43
N GLY A 309 2.31 -8.25 -25.26
CA GLY A 309 2.23 -8.96 -23.98
C GLY A 309 0.84 -9.53 -23.72
N GLY A 310 0.75 -10.62 -22.96
CA GLY A 310 -0.56 -11.15 -22.55
C GLY A 310 -1.24 -10.26 -21.50
N VAL A 311 -2.56 -10.19 -21.56
CA VAL A 311 -3.36 -9.34 -20.66
C VAL A 311 -3.06 -9.65 -19.18
N LEU A 312 -2.96 -10.93 -18.80
CA LEU A 312 -2.65 -11.33 -17.44
C LEU A 312 -1.16 -11.11 -17.09
N THR A 313 -0.28 -11.56 -17.99
CA THR A 313 1.16 -11.53 -17.73
C THR A 313 1.70 -10.10 -17.64
N GLU A 314 1.23 -9.20 -18.49
CA GLU A 314 1.58 -7.78 -18.40
C GLU A 314 0.99 -7.11 -17.16
N ALA A 315 -0.25 -7.41 -16.79
CA ALA A 315 -0.85 -6.87 -15.57
C ALA A 315 -0.08 -7.26 -14.32
N ILE A 316 0.35 -8.53 -14.21
CA ILE A 316 1.17 -9.00 -13.08
C ILE A 316 2.56 -8.38 -13.10
N ARG A 317 3.19 -8.24 -14.27
CA ARG A 317 4.51 -7.63 -14.42
C ARG A 317 4.51 -6.16 -13.98
N GLN A 318 3.47 -5.41 -14.38
CA GLN A 318 3.30 -4.01 -13.99
C GLN A 318 2.93 -3.85 -12.52
N LYS A 319 2.19 -4.80 -11.96
CA LYS A 319 1.68 -4.76 -10.58
C LYS A 319 1.92 -6.09 -9.86
N PRO A 320 3.17 -6.38 -9.48
CA PRO A 320 3.53 -7.64 -8.81
C PRO A 320 2.90 -7.80 -7.42
N TYR A 321 2.36 -6.72 -6.87
CA TYR A 321 1.57 -6.66 -5.64
C TYR A 321 0.15 -6.26 -5.98
N SER A 322 -0.70 -7.23 -6.26
CA SER A 322 -2.08 -6.95 -6.69
C SER A 322 -3.01 -8.14 -6.43
N VAL A 323 -4.27 -7.90 -6.68
CA VAL A 323 -5.32 -8.90 -6.72
C VAL A 323 -5.64 -9.21 -8.19
N VAL A 324 -5.71 -10.47 -8.53
CA VAL A 324 -6.19 -10.94 -9.83
C VAL A 324 -7.53 -11.63 -9.65
N LEU A 325 -8.54 -11.11 -10.31
CA LEU A 325 -9.88 -11.69 -10.34
C LEU A 325 -10.12 -12.35 -11.70
N LEU A 326 -10.37 -13.65 -11.68
CA LEU A 326 -10.81 -14.45 -12.82
C LEU A 326 -12.32 -14.67 -12.67
N ASP A 327 -13.09 -13.91 -13.41
CA ASP A 327 -14.56 -13.92 -13.27
C ASP A 327 -15.19 -14.94 -14.19
N GLU A 328 -16.18 -15.71 -13.70
CA GLU A 328 -16.93 -16.73 -14.43
C GLU A 328 -16.03 -17.86 -14.99
N VAL A 329 -15.16 -18.43 -14.15
CA VAL A 329 -14.16 -19.43 -14.59
C VAL A 329 -14.77 -20.69 -15.19
N GLU A 330 -16.02 -21.03 -14.89
CA GLU A 330 -16.76 -22.16 -15.49
C GLU A 330 -17.01 -22.01 -16.99
N LYS A 331 -16.87 -20.80 -17.52
CA LYS A 331 -17.03 -20.54 -18.97
C LYS A 331 -15.73 -20.69 -19.75
N ALA A 332 -14.60 -20.77 -19.06
CA ALA A 332 -13.29 -20.87 -19.70
C ALA A 332 -13.03 -22.27 -20.26
N HIS A 333 -12.23 -22.34 -21.33
CA HIS A 333 -11.72 -23.62 -21.82
C HIS A 333 -10.80 -24.28 -20.77
N PRO A 334 -10.89 -25.61 -20.55
CA PRO A 334 -10.07 -26.29 -19.54
C PRO A 334 -8.55 -26.09 -19.69
N ASP A 335 -8.06 -25.96 -20.93
CA ASP A 335 -6.64 -25.69 -21.18
C ASP A 335 -6.18 -24.32 -20.68
N VAL A 336 -7.08 -23.34 -20.66
CA VAL A 336 -6.81 -22.00 -20.08
C VAL A 336 -6.63 -22.11 -18.57
N LEU A 337 -7.45 -22.92 -17.89
CA LEU A 337 -7.34 -23.13 -16.45
C LEU A 337 -6.06 -23.87 -16.05
N ASN A 338 -5.49 -24.70 -16.95
CA ASN A 338 -4.23 -25.40 -16.70
C ASN A 338 -3.04 -24.45 -16.51
N LEU A 339 -3.09 -23.22 -17.06
CA LEU A 339 -2.05 -22.21 -16.89
C LEU A 339 -1.85 -21.82 -15.42
N PHE A 340 -2.94 -21.81 -14.66
CA PHE A 340 -2.91 -21.41 -13.25
C PHE A 340 -2.32 -22.47 -12.32
N TYR A 341 -2.13 -23.70 -12.82
CA TYR A 341 -1.55 -24.77 -12.03
C TYR A 341 -0.17 -24.39 -11.48
N GLN A 342 0.71 -23.87 -12.34
CA GLN A 342 2.04 -23.45 -11.94
C GLN A 342 1.99 -22.21 -11.05
N ALA A 343 1.11 -21.25 -11.36
CA ALA A 343 0.93 -20.06 -10.56
C ALA A 343 0.51 -20.38 -9.11
N PHE A 344 -0.41 -21.35 -8.93
CA PHE A 344 -0.91 -21.72 -7.60
C PHE A 344 0.02 -22.67 -6.84
N ASP A 345 0.85 -23.44 -7.54
CA ASP A 345 1.77 -24.41 -6.93
C ASP A 345 3.13 -23.82 -6.59
N LYS A 346 3.72 -23.09 -7.55
CA LYS A 346 5.09 -22.55 -7.47
C LYS A 346 5.13 -21.02 -7.37
N GLY A 347 3.99 -20.33 -7.46
CA GLY A 347 3.94 -18.86 -7.49
C GLY A 347 4.63 -18.27 -8.71
N GLU A 348 4.70 -19.00 -9.82
CA GLU A 348 5.36 -18.57 -11.05
C GLU A 348 4.50 -18.92 -12.26
N MET A 349 4.52 -18.09 -13.29
CA MET A 349 3.83 -18.32 -14.56
C MET A 349 4.78 -17.99 -15.70
N ALA A 350 4.80 -18.81 -16.74
CA ALA A 350 5.54 -18.51 -17.97
C ALA A 350 4.67 -17.70 -18.93
N ASP A 351 5.24 -16.63 -19.52
CA ASP A 351 4.61 -15.91 -20.62
C ASP A 351 4.78 -16.65 -21.96
N GLY A 352 4.20 -16.10 -23.03
CA GLY A 352 4.27 -16.70 -24.39
C GLY A 352 5.70 -16.80 -24.93
N GLU A 353 6.67 -16.06 -24.38
CA GLU A 353 8.09 -16.13 -24.75
C GLU A 353 8.90 -17.05 -23.81
N GLY A 354 8.25 -17.69 -22.82
CA GLY A 354 8.89 -18.55 -21.84
C GLY A 354 9.56 -17.82 -20.68
N ARG A 355 9.39 -16.50 -20.54
CA ARG A 355 9.92 -15.74 -19.40
C ARG A 355 9.05 -16.01 -18.18
N LEU A 356 9.71 -16.27 -17.04
CA LEU A 356 9.01 -16.49 -15.77
C LEU A 356 8.54 -15.18 -15.15
N ILE A 357 7.33 -15.17 -14.68
CA ILE A 357 6.68 -14.07 -13.99
C ILE A 357 6.40 -14.51 -12.56
N ASP A 358 6.86 -13.73 -11.60
CA ASP A 358 6.66 -13.99 -10.17
C ASP A 358 5.23 -13.61 -9.74
N CYS A 359 4.48 -14.60 -9.25
CA CYS A 359 3.12 -14.47 -8.75
C CYS A 359 3.02 -14.62 -7.22
N LYS A 360 4.15 -14.70 -6.50
CA LYS A 360 4.17 -15.02 -5.05
C LYS A 360 3.46 -13.96 -4.19
N ASN A 361 3.38 -12.74 -4.68
CA ASN A 361 2.74 -11.61 -3.98
C ASN A 361 1.35 -11.27 -4.53
N ILE A 362 0.83 -12.11 -5.41
CA ILE A 362 -0.52 -12.00 -5.97
C ILE A 362 -1.52 -12.76 -5.09
N VAL A 363 -2.70 -12.20 -4.93
CA VAL A 363 -3.87 -12.94 -4.44
C VAL A 363 -4.79 -13.20 -5.62
N PHE A 364 -5.03 -14.48 -5.92
CA PHE A 364 -5.93 -14.89 -6.96
C PHE A 364 -7.33 -15.16 -6.42
N PHE A 365 -8.32 -14.58 -7.05
CA PHE A 365 -9.72 -14.89 -6.83
C PHE A 365 -10.34 -15.43 -8.12
N LEU A 366 -11.07 -16.50 -8.01
CA LEU A 366 -11.84 -17.10 -9.07
C LEU A 366 -13.30 -17.05 -8.66
N THR A 367 -14.19 -16.56 -9.50
CA THR A 367 -15.63 -16.65 -9.23
C THR A 367 -16.26 -17.73 -10.09
N SER A 368 -17.19 -18.46 -9.51
CA SER A 368 -17.94 -19.49 -10.23
C SER A 368 -19.37 -19.58 -9.71
N ASN A 369 -20.28 -19.95 -10.62
CA ASN A 369 -21.64 -20.33 -10.28
C ASN A 369 -21.81 -21.86 -10.20
N LEU A 370 -20.73 -22.63 -10.37
CA LEU A 370 -20.77 -24.09 -10.20
C LEU A 370 -21.16 -24.45 -8.77
N GLY A 371 -21.96 -25.50 -8.64
CA GLY A 371 -22.39 -26.01 -7.34
C GLY A 371 -23.37 -25.12 -6.57
N TYR A 372 -23.91 -24.06 -7.19
CA TYR A 372 -24.85 -23.16 -6.50
C TYR A 372 -26.09 -23.88 -5.97
N GLN A 373 -26.56 -24.91 -6.65
CA GLN A 373 -27.71 -25.73 -6.24
C GLN A 373 -27.42 -26.40 -4.89
N VAL A 374 -26.26 -27.06 -4.77
CA VAL A 374 -25.79 -27.68 -3.52
C VAL A 374 -25.69 -26.67 -2.39
N ILE A 375 -25.15 -25.48 -2.69
CA ILE A 375 -25.02 -24.40 -1.69
C ILE A 375 -26.38 -23.91 -1.21
N VAL A 376 -27.37 -23.81 -2.12
CA VAL A 376 -28.73 -23.40 -1.76
C VAL A 376 -29.45 -24.49 -0.93
N GLU A 377 -29.29 -25.76 -1.31
CA GLU A 377 -29.91 -26.89 -0.63
C GLU A 377 -29.37 -27.14 0.79
N HIS A 378 -28.08 -26.87 1.00
CA HIS A 378 -27.39 -27.13 2.27
C HIS A 378 -26.94 -25.84 2.97
N ALA A 379 -27.64 -24.72 2.73
CA ALA A 379 -27.26 -23.41 3.29
C ALA A 379 -27.20 -23.40 4.83
N ASP A 380 -27.99 -24.24 5.49
CA ASP A 380 -28.09 -24.35 6.96
C ASP A 380 -27.09 -25.35 7.56
N ASP A 381 -26.37 -26.12 6.73
CA ASP A 381 -25.39 -27.13 7.19
C ASP A 381 -24.07 -26.99 6.42
N PRO A 382 -23.13 -26.17 6.91
CA PRO A 382 -21.87 -25.89 6.25
C PRO A 382 -20.95 -27.11 6.07
N GLU A 383 -21.02 -28.10 6.97
CA GLU A 383 -20.16 -29.30 6.90
C GLU A 383 -20.62 -30.20 5.75
N THR A 384 -21.90 -30.56 5.72
CA THR A 384 -22.49 -31.35 4.63
C THR A 384 -22.38 -30.62 3.29
N MET A 385 -22.56 -29.27 3.29
CA MET A 385 -22.39 -28.46 2.09
C MET A 385 -20.99 -28.63 1.48
N GLN A 386 -19.92 -28.57 2.29
CA GLN A 386 -18.55 -28.73 1.78
C GLN A 386 -18.29 -30.12 1.22
N GLU A 387 -18.78 -31.16 1.88
CA GLU A 387 -18.63 -32.56 1.43
C GLU A 387 -19.31 -32.82 0.08
N VAL A 388 -20.52 -32.28 -0.10
CA VAL A 388 -21.30 -32.47 -1.33
C VAL A 388 -20.85 -31.53 -2.46
N LEU A 389 -20.37 -30.32 -2.12
CA LEU A 389 -19.88 -29.33 -3.10
C LEU A 389 -18.58 -29.77 -3.78
N TYR A 390 -17.66 -30.37 -3.02
CA TYR A 390 -16.34 -30.76 -3.53
C TYR A 390 -16.39 -31.68 -4.75
N PRO A 391 -17.17 -32.77 -4.79
CA PRO A 391 -17.31 -33.61 -5.97
C PRO A 391 -17.81 -32.85 -7.20
N VAL A 392 -18.81 -31.96 -7.03
CA VAL A 392 -19.37 -31.16 -8.14
C VAL A 392 -18.32 -30.23 -8.75
N LEU A 393 -17.46 -29.62 -7.88
CA LEU A 393 -16.36 -28.80 -8.36
C LEU A 393 -15.25 -29.65 -9.01
N ALA A 394 -14.98 -30.86 -8.49
CA ALA A 394 -13.97 -31.77 -9.00
C ALA A 394 -14.30 -32.33 -10.39
N ASP A 395 -15.56 -32.39 -10.75
CA ASP A 395 -16.00 -32.79 -12.12
C ASP A 395 -15.59 -31.74 -13.17
N PHE A 396 -15.53 -30.47 -12.79
CA PHE A 396 -15.12 -29.38 -13.68
C PHE A 396 -13.64 -29.04 -13.57
N PHE A 397 -13.18 -28.77 -12.34
CA PHE A 397 -11.77 -28.49 -12.08
C PHE A 397 -11.00 -29.79 -11.91
N LYS A 398 -9.84 -29.89 -12.53
CA LYS A 398 -8.98 -31.05 -12.23
C LYS A 398 -8.70 -31.11 -10.73
N PRO A 399 -8.77 -32.29 -10.08
CA PRO A 399 -8.57 -32.40 -8.62
C PRO A 399 -7.26 -31.77 -8.14
N ALA A 400 -6.22 -31.85 -8.97
CA ALA A 400 -4.93 -31.25 -8.67
C ALA A 400 -4.94 -29.71 -8.65
N LEU A 401 -5.78 -29.05 -9.45
CA LEU A 401 -5.97 -27.61 -9.41
C LEU A 401 -6.84 -27.20 -8.21
N LEU A 402 -7.94 -27.95 -7.99
CA LEU A 402 -8.86 -27.70 -6.89
C LEU A 402 -8.16 -27.81 -5.51
N ALA A 403 -7.24 -28.77 -5.35
CA ALA A 403 -6.45 -28.95 -4.11
C ALA A 403 -5.48 -27.79 -3.80
N ARG A 404 -5.32 -26.85 -4.74
CA ARG A 404 -4.47 -25.66 -4.58
C ARG A 404 -5.26 -24.37 -4.35
N MET A 405 -6.57 -24.48 -4.38
CA MET A 405 -7.50 -23.38 -4.15
C MET A 405 -8.26 -23.60 -2.86
N GLU A 406 -8.57 -22.51 -2.18
CA GLU A 406 -9.49 -22.52 -1.04
C GLU A 406 -10.90 -22.25 -1.55
N VAL A 407 -11.79 -23.21 -1.37
CA VAL A 407 -13.19 -23.08 -1.77
C VAL A 407 -13.93 -22.27 -0.72
N VAL A 408 -14.50 -21.15 -1.15
CA VAL A 408 -15.27 -20.24 -0.30
C VAL A 408 -16.71 -20.19 -0.80
N PRO A 409 -17.64 -20.89 -0.12
CA PRO A 409 -19.04 -20.88 -0.52
C PRO A 409 -19.72 -19.56 -0.14
N TYR A 410 -20.52 -19.04 -1.07
CA TYR A 410 -21.37 -17.87 -0.91
C TYR A 410 -22.82 -18.27 -0.83
N LEU A 411 -23.47 -17.95 0.27
CA LEU A 411 -24.86 -18.32 0.53
C LEU A 411 -25.85 -17.45 -0.23
N PRO A 412 -27.06 -17.96 -0.52
CA PRO A 412 -28.14 -17.15 -1.06
C PRO A 412 -28.52 -16.04 -0.07
N LEU A 413 -28.85 -14.85 -0.58
CA LEU A 413 -29.24 -13.72 0.27
C LEU A 413 -30.68 -13.86 0.75
N SER A 414 -30.88 -13.67 2.06
CA SER A 414 -32.23 -13.60 2.64
C SER A 414 -32.97 -12.33 2.20
N LYS A 415 -34.31 -12.33 2.32
CA LYS A 415 -35.14 -11.14 1.99
C LYS A 415 -34.76 -9.93 2.86
N GLU A 416 -34.46 -10.17 4.15
CA GLU A 416 -34.04 -9.14 5.09
C GLU A 416 -32.68 -8.53 4.69
N THR A 417 -31.73 -9.40 4.31
CA THR A 417 -30.42 -8.97 3.82
C THR A 417 -30.54 -8.14 2.53
N LEU A 418 -31.38 -8.59 1.60
CA LEU A 418 -31.66 -7.83 0.36
C LEU A 418 -32.27 -6.45 0.67
N ALA A 419 -33.23 -6.37 1.60
CA ALA A 419 -33.81 -5.11 2.01
C ALA A 419 -32.78 -4.14 2.60
N THR A 420 -31.86 -4.65 3.42
CA THR A 420 -30.75 -3.87 4.00
C THR A 420 -29.80 -3.34 2.91
N ILE A 421 -29.44 -4.18 1.94
CA ILE A 421 -28.59 -3.78 0.81
C ILE A 421 -29.28 -2.69 -0.04
N ILE A 422 -30.56 -2.86 -0.34
CA ILE A 422 -31.34 -1.88 -1.10
C ILE A 422 -31.41 -0.55 -0.36
N ALA A 423 -31.73 -0.56 0.94
CA ALA A 423 -31.78 0.65 1.75
C ALA A 423 -30.43 1.38 1.77
N GLY A 424 -29.32 0.67 1.89
CA GLY A 424 -27.97 1.24 1.82
C GLY A 424 -27.63 1.89 0.47
N LYS A 425 -28.03 1.24 -0.64
CA LYS A 425 -27.85 1.80 -1.99
C LYS A 425 -28.71 3.05 -2.22
N LEU A 426 -29.94 3.06 -1.74
CA LEU A 426 -30.85 4.21 -1.82
C LEU A 426 -30.31 5.39 -1.01
N ALA A 427 -29.82 5.15 0.22
CA ALA A 427 -29.20 6.19 1.03
C ALA A 427 -27.98 6.83 0.36
N ARG A 428 -27.12 6.01 -0.30
CA ARG A 428 -25.98 6.53 -1.09
C ARG A 428 -26.44 7.37 -2.26
N LEU A 429 -27.48 6.95 -2.97
CA LEU A 429 -28.06 7.70 -4.08
C LEU A 429 -28.64 9.03 -3.61
N ASP A 430 -29.38 9.01 -2.48
CA ASP A 430 -29.95 10.23 -1.86
C ASP A 430 -28.83 11.23 -1.50
N ASN A 431 -27.74 10.76 -0.87
CA ASN A 431 -26.58 11.60 -0.56
C ASN A 431 -25.94 12.22 -1.81
N VAL A 432 -25.80 11.44 -2.90
CA VAL A 432 -25.26 11.94 -4.17
C VAL A 432 -26.20 12.97 -4.81
N LEU A 433 -27.50 12.73 -4.76
CA LEU A 433 -28.51 13.67 -5.28
C LEU A 433 -28.51 14.97 -4.47
N ARG A 434 -28.46 14.89 -3.15
CA ARG A 434 -28.37 16.07 -2.27
C ARG A 434 -27.09 16.87 -2.51
N SER A 435 -25.96 16.22 -2.66
CA SER A 435 -24.68 16.89 -2.88
C SER A 435 -24.60 17.57 -4.26
N ARG A 436 -25.25 17.01 -5.29
CA ARG A 436 -25.21 17.56 -6.67
C ARG A 436 -26.33 18.52 -7.02
N PHE A 437 -27.49 18.33 -6.45
CA PHE A 437 -28.70 19.06 -6.85
C PHE A 437 -29.30 19.93 -5.73
N GLY A 438 -28.75 19.88 -4.50
CA GLY A 438 -29.18 20.69 -3.37
C GLY A 438 -30.63 20.40 -2.92
N ALA A 439 -31.15 19.20 -3.21
CA ALA A 439 -32.51 18.79 -2.88
C ALA A 439 -32.59 18.02 -1.56
#